data_17ec17e3b488619a20d664c8128546d6
#
_entry.id   17ec17e3b488619a20d664c8128546d6
#
_cell.length_a   1.000
_cell.length_b   1.000
_cell.length_c   1.000
_cell.angle_alpha   90.00
_cell.angle_beta   90.00
_cell.angle_gamma   90.00
#
_symmetry.space_group_name_H-M   'P 1'
#
loop_
_entity.id
_entity.type
_entity.pdbx_description
1 polymer ?
#
loop_
_entity_poly.entity_id
_entity_poly.type
_entity_poly.pdbx_seq_one_letter_code
_entity_poly.pdbx_strand_id
1 'polypeptide(L)'
;MVSAVGETTSAGSSAADRFRRAERALWTAYGLEPTERTVELSEPRVRLRVQETGSGDPVLFIGGSAGTGAYWAPMIRELPGRRAIVLDRPGWGLSSPIDYRGGQYGEVAAKIIRGTLDALGIDRVDVVGQSIGGIWALHAARIDGDRIRALVLLGGMPNPQVPLPRFIKLLRSPVGAVMVRAPMRPSMLQKQLEALGHAATLARGGMHDFVAWRLDFQRHTPSMRHERAMVQAITTGNGFRSGVHLADDALARIAKPILMLFGTADPAGNPDLWRRYVERLPDGRLELVPDAGHNVFWDDPGGVGSTVRQFLDAT
;
A
#
# COMPACT_ATOMS: atom_id res chain seq x y z
N MET A 1 2.07 1.01 61.54
CA MET A 1 3.23 0.83 60.66
C MET A 1 2.73 0.69 59.26
N VAL A 2 2.88 1.75 58.49
CA VAL A 2 2.40 1.83 57.10
C VAL A 2 3.57 1.35 56.22
N SER A 3 3.30 0.25 55.48
CA SER A 3 4.29 -0.27 54.53
C SER A 3 4.16 0.50 53.21
N ALA A 4 5.30 0.94 52.73
CA ALA A 4 5.43 1.74 51.49
C ALA A 4 5.02 0.94 50.27
N VAL A 5 4.15 1.55 49.48
CA VAL A 5 3.77 1.09 48.14
C VAL A 5 4.96 1.33 47.22
N GLY A 6 5.45 0.26 46.62
CA GLY A 6 6.55 0.28 45.67
C GLY A 6 6.25 1.10 44.44
N GLU A 7 7.23 1.83 43.99
CA GLU A 7 7.28 2.55 42.74
C GLU A 7 7.00 1.61 41.55
N THR A 8 5.94 1.89 40.82
CA THR A 8 5.71 1.31 39.50
C THR A 8 6.72 1.90 38.53
N THR A 9 7.76 1.14 38.26
CA THR A 9 8.67 1.41 37.13
C THR A 9 7.84 1.51 35.85
N SER A 10 7.82 2.68 35.23
CA SER A 10 7.22 2.91 33.92
C SER A 10 7.89 1.97 32.91
N ALA A 11 7.19 0.90 32.55
CA ALA A 11 7.62 0.00 31.49
C ALA A 11 7.77 0.81 30.21
N GLY A 12 8.97 0.90 29.66
CA GLY A 12 9.26 1.63 28.44
C GLY A 12 8.34 1.16 27.30
N SER A 13 7.67 2.09 26.61
CA SER A 13 6.69 1.77 25.56
C SER A 13 7.30 0.86 24.49
N SER A 14 6.57 -0.18 24.05
CA SER A 14 7.02 -1.11 23.02
C SER A 14 7.27 -0.42 21.67
N ALA A 15 8.02 -1.07 20.76
CA ALA A 15 8.19 -0.56 19.41
C ALA A 15 6.85 -0.39 18.67
N ALA A 16 5.92 -1.34 18.87
CA ALA A 16 4.57 -1.25 18.33
C ALA A 16 3.80 -0.04 18.87
N ASP A 17 3.93 0.29 20.16
CA ASP A 17 3.26 1.45 20.74
C ASP A 17 3.84 2.77 20.25
N ARG A 18 5.16 2.82 20.03
CA ARG A 18 5.79 3.98 19.39
C ARG A 18 5.30 4.17 17.96
N PHE A 19 5.20 3.09 17.19
CA PHE A 19 4.65 3.15 15.85
C PHE A 19 3.17 3.60 15.84
N ARG A 20 2.32 3.04 16.69
CA ARG A 20 0.92 3.48 16.83
C ARG A 20 0.79 4.96 17.20
N ARG A 21 1.71 5.49 18.00
CA ARG A 21 1.71 6.94 18.30
C ARG A 21 2.04 7.79 17.07
N ALA A 22 3.03 7.39 16.27
CA ALA A 22 3.37 8.08 15.02
C ALA A 22 2.20 8.02 14.01
N GLU A 23 1.54 6.87 13.91
CA GLU A 23 0.35 6.76 13.05
C GLU A 23 -0.81 7.62 13.55
N ARG A 24 -1.10 7.64 14.85
CA ARG A 24 -2.15 8.51 15.41
C ARG A 24 -1.86 9.98 15.11
N ALA A 25 -0.62 10.42 15.25
CA ALA A 25 -0.24 11.79 14.93
C ALA A 25 -0.56 12.13 13.47
N LEU A 26 -0.23 11.22 12.54
CA LEU A 26 -0.52 11.40 11.12
C LEU A 26 -2.03 11.35 10.83
N TRP A 27 -2.77 10.40 11.40
CA TRP A 27 -4.23 10.33 11.26
C TRP A 27 -4.91 11.63 11.76
N THR A 28 -4.50 12.11 12.94
CA THR A 28 -5.04 13.34 13.54
C THR A 28 -4.74 14.59 12.70
N ALA A 29 -3.55 14.65 12.07
CA ALA A 29 -3.19 15.75 11.17
C ALA A 29 -4.15 15.87 9.97
N TYR A 30 -4.79 14.77 9.59
CA TYR A 30 -5.81 14.73 8.53
C TYR A 30 -7.26 14.71 9.06
N GLY A 31 -7.46 14.88 10.38
CA GLY A 31 -8.79 14.89 11.00
C GLY A 31 -9.47 13.52 11.03
N LEU A 32 -8.70 12.45 11.07
CA LEU A 32 -9.19 11.05 11.05
C LEU A 32 -8.83 10.34 12.36
N GLU A 33 -9.73 9.48 12.82
CA GLU A 33 -9.57 8.66 14.03
C GLU A 33 -9.99 7.21 13.74
N PRO A 34 -9.11 6.38 13.17
CA PRO A 34 -9.44 5.01 12.84
C PRO A 34 -9.48 4.12 14.09
N THR A 35 -10.34 3.12 14.04
CA THR A 35 -10.31 1.96 14.95
C THR A 35 -9.37 0.90 14.41
N GLU A 36 -8.63 0.23 15.30
CA GLU A 36 -7.72 -0.87 14.94
C GLU A 36 -8.40 -2.21 15.24
N ARG A 37 -8.35 -3.14 14.30
CA ARG A 37 -8.78 -4.52 14.47
C ARG A 37 -7.68 -5.49 14.08
N THR A 38 -7.72 -6.67 14.71
CA THR A 38 -6.92 -7.82 14.29
C THR A 38 -7.84 -8.84 13.61
N VAL A 39 -7.45 -9.27 12.42
CA VAL A 39 -8.09 -10.34 11.65
C VAL A 39 -7.15 -11.54 11.61
N GLU A 40 -7.63 -12.70 12.01
CA GLU A 40 -6.87 -13.93 11.92
C GLU A 40 -7.40 -14.80 10.79
N LEU A 41 -6.51 -15.16 9.86
CA LEU A 41 -6.81 -16.05 8.75
C LEU A 41 -6.16 -17.42 9.00
N SER A 42 -6.87 -18.47 8.63
CA SER A 42 -6.36 -19.85 8.70
C SER A 42 -5.59 -20.26 7.45
N GLU A 43 -5.93 -19.69 6.27
CA GLU A 43 -5.31 -20.00 5.00
C GLU A 43 -5.16 -18.75 4.08
N PRO A 44 -3.93 -18.21 3.98
CA PRO A 44 -2.73 -18.58 4.73
C PRO A 44 -2.87 -18.25 6.22
N ARG A 45 -2.25 -19.05 7.09
CA ARG A 45 -2.26 -18.73 8.51
C ARG A 45 -1.50 -17.44 8.77
N VAL A 46 -2.24 -16.37 9.09
CA VAL A 46 -1.68 -15.03 9.28
C VAL A 46 -2.59 -14.20 10.19
N ARG A 47 -1.98 -13.35 11.00
CA ARG A 47 -2.65 -12.31 11.77
C ARG A 47 -2.43 -10.99 11.08
N LEU A 48 -3.53 -10.36 10.65
CA LEU A 48 -3.54 -9.10 9.94
C LEU A 48 -4.05 -7.98 10.82
N ARG A 49 -3.42 -6.84 10.72
CA ARG A 49 -3.95 -5.60 11.27
C ARG A 49 -4.76 -4.88 10.22
N VAL A 50 -5.93 -4.42 10.62
CA VAL A 50 -6.83 -3.60 9.82
C VAL A 50 -7.16 -2.33 10.60
N GLN A 51 -7.16 -1.19 9.93
CA GLN A 51 -7.64 0.07 10.49
C GLN A 51 -8.87 0.53 9.71
N GLU A 52 -9.91 0.98 10.43
CA GLU A 52 -11.18 1.40 9.83
C GLU A 52 -11.56 2.80 10.28
N THR A 53 -12.05 3.63 9.37
CA THR A 53 -12.59 4.96 9.66
C THR A 53 -13.69 5.33 8.67
N GLY A 54 -14.59 6.24 9.09
CA GLY A 54 -15.73 6.63 8.28
C GLY A 54 -16.87 5.62 8.30
N SER A 55 -17.88 5.87 7.47
CA SER A 55 -19.10 5.05 7.34
C SER A 55 -19.61 5.12 5.90
N GLY A 56 -20.50 4.20 5.52
CA GLY A 56 -21.04 4.10 4.16
C GLY A 56 -20.44 2.93 3.39
N ASP A 57 -20.38 3.05 2.07
CA ASP A 57 -19.86 1.98 1.21
C ASP A 57 -18.41 1.65 1.50
N PRO A 58 -18.05 0.36 1.64
CA PRO A 58 -16.70 -0.03 2.02
C PRO A 58 -15.71 0.15 0.88
N VAL A 59 -14.54 0.72 1.21
CA VAL A 59 -13.38 0.87 0.33
C VAL A 59 -12.16 0.25 1.03
N LEU A 60 -11.57 -0.78 0.40
CA LEU A 60 -10.37 -1.44 0.89
C LEU A 60 -9.12 -0.80 0.30
N PHE A 61 -8.24 -0.34 1.15
CA PHE A 61 -6.96 0.28 0.78
C PHE A 61 -5.81 -0.71 0.95
N ILE A 62 -5.06 -0.95 -0.13
CA ILE A 62 -3.93 -1.89 -0.17
C ILE A 62 -2.69 -1.15 -0.64
N GLY A 63 -1.75 -0.92 0.26
CA GLY A 63 -0.54 -0.16 -0.02
C GLY A 63 0.52 -0.93 -0.80
N GLY A 64 1.41 -0.20 -1.42
CA GLY A 64 2.69 -0.66 -1.95
C GLY A 64 3.74 -0.84 -0.85
N SER A 65 5.01 -0.66 -1.23
CA SER A 65 6.10 -0.61 -0.26
C SER A 65 5.89 0.50 0.76
N ALA A 66 5.88 0.16 2.04
CA ALA A 66 5.59 1.06 3.15
C ALA A 66 4.18 1.69 3.16
N GLY A 67 3.28 1.26 2.29
CA GLY A 67 1.90 1.73 2.24
C GLY A 67 1.02 1.00 3.25
N THR A 68 1.00 1.44 4.52
CA THR A 68 0.24 0.83 5.61
C THR A 68 -0.35 1.91 6.51
N GLY A 69 -1.46 1.62 7.16
CA GLY A 69 -2.06 2.49 8.16
C GLY A 69 -2.24 3.94 7.68
N ALA A 70 -1.72 4.87 8.46
CA ALA A 70 -1.85 6.32 8.24
C ALA A 70 -1.24 6.84 6.93
N TYR A 71 -0.49 6.02 6.19
CA TYR A 71 -0.05 6.34 4.83
C TYR A 71 -1.21 6.81 3.93
N TRP A 72 -2.41 6.29 4.17
CA TRP A 72 -3.60 6.58 3.37
C TRP A 72 -4.39 7.81 3.84
N ALA A 73 -3.98 8.45 4.92
CA ALA A 73 -4.73 9.56 5.52
C ALA A 73 -5.08 10.70 4.54
N PRO A 74 -4.17 11.21 3.69
CA PRO A 74 -4.53 12.25 2.72
C PRO A 74 -5.62 11.79 1.75
N MET A 75 -5.55 10.55 1.29
CA MET A 75 -6.52 9.99 0.34
C MET A 75 -7.89 9.76 0.97
N ILE A 76 -7.92 9.19 2.17
CA ILE A 76 -9.16 8.86 2.89
C ILE A 76 -9.91 10.12 3.29
N ARG A 77 -9.22 11.19 3.67
CA ARG A 77 -9.82 12.48 3.95
C ARG A 77 -10.67 13.00 2.78
N GLU A 78 -10.26 12.74 1.55
CA GLU A 78 -10.94 13.20 0.34
C GLU A 78 -12.14 12.31 -0.07
N LEU A 79 -12.43 11.25 0.70
CA LEU A 79 -13.53 10.30 0.45
C LEU A 79 -14.57 10.32 1.59
N PRO A 80 -15.19 11.47 1.88
CA PRO A 80 -16.25 11.53 2.88
C PRO A 80 -17.43 10.63 2.49
N GLY A 81 -18.08 10.01 3.50
CA GLY A 81 -19.20 9.11 3.25
C GLY A 81 -18.81 7.70 2.80
N ARG A 82 -17.52 7.35 2.82
CA ARG A 82 -17.03 6.00 2.59
C ARG A 82 -16.49 5.38 3.88
N ARG A 83 -16.73 4.07 4.07
CA ARG A 83 -16.06 3.27 5.11
C ARG A 83 -14.70 2.83 4.60
N ALA A 84 -13.66 3.53 4.99
CA ALA A 84 -12.29 3.20 4.62
C ALA A 84 -11.77 2.06 5.50
N ILE A 85 -11.22 1.03 4.86
CA ILE A 85 -10.63 -0.16 5.46
C ILE A 85 -9.19 -0.25 4.97
N VAL A 86 -8.23 -0.02 5.84
CA VAL A 86 -6.80 -0.07 5.50
C VAL A 86 -6.20 -1.38 5.98
N LEU A 87 -5.73 -2.18 5.03
CA LEU A 87 -5.09 -3.45 5.30
C LEU A 87 -3.57 -3.30 5.40
N ASP A 88 -3.01 -3.59 6.56
CA ASP A 88 -1.57 -3.85 6.66
C ASP A 88 -1.31 -5.23 6.02
N ARG A 89 -0.69 -5.25 4.82
CA ARG A 89 -0.35 -6.52 4.16
C ARG A 89 0.55 -7.38 5.04
N PRO A 90 0.57 -8.72 4.89
CA PRO A 90 1.44 -9.59 5.67
C PRO A 90 2.89 -9.13 5.69
N GLY A 91 3.42 -8.89 6.87
CA GLY A 91 4.78 -8.40 7.09
C GLY A 91 4.94 -6.88 7.07
N TRP A 92 3.85 -6.12 6.83
CA TRP A 92 3.85 -4.65 6.91
C TRP A 92 3.13 -4.17 8.16
N GLY A 93 3.55 -2.97 8.61
CA GLY A 93 2.96 -2.37 9.81
C GLY A 93 3.05 -3.31 11.00
N LEU A 94 1.90 -3.69 11.53
CA LEU A 94 1.78 -4.61 12.66
C LEU A 94 1.18 -5.97 12.29
N SER A 95 1.01 -6.26 11.00
CA SER A 95 0.63 -7.58 10.52
C SER A 95 1.78 -8.59 10.61
N SER A 96 1.46 -9.84 10.97
CA SER A 96 2.46 -10.90 10.97
C SER A 96 2.90 -11.25 9.53
N PRO A 97 4.15 -11.69 9.33
CA PRO A 97 4.64 -12.05 8.01
C PRO A 97 4.11 -13.41 7.54
N ILE A 98 4.17 -13.62 6.24
CA ILE A 98 4.01 -14.93 5.61
C ILE A 98 5.23 -15.23 4.73
N ASP A 99 5.36 -16.48 4.32
CA ASP A 99 6.34 -16.88 3.30
C ASP A 99 5.72 -16.77 1.90
N TYR A 100 6.27 -15.89 1.07
CA TYR A 100 5.86 -15.70 -0.32
C TYR A 100 6.57 -16.66 -1.30
N ARG A 101 7.45 -17.53 -0.84
CA ARG A 101 8.08 -18.54 -1.68
C ARG A 101 7.07 -19.62 -2.03
N GLY A 102 7.07 -20.09 -3.27
CA GLY A 102 6.12 -21.14 -3.71
C GLY A 102 5.27 -20.77 -4.91
N GLY A 103 5.43 -19.57 -5.48
CA GLY A 103 4.99 -19.26 -6.85
C GLY A 103 3.53 -18.83 -7.04
N GLN A 104 2.72 -18.77 -6.00
CA GLN A 104 1.28 -18.42 -6.10
C GLN A 104 0.97 -17.03 -5.53
N TYR A 105 1.80 -16.05 -5.85
CA TYR A 105 1.69 -14.70 -5.27
C TYR A 105 0.29 -14.09 -5.42
N GLY A 106 -0.30 -14.18 -6.60
CA GLY A 106 -1.63 -13.64 -6.88
C GLY A 106 -2.75 -14.38 -6.15
N GLU A 107 -2.68 -15.70 -6.03
CA GLU A 107 -3.66 -16.49 -5.27
C GLU A 107 -3.59 -16.17 -3.77
N VAL A 108 -2.38 -16.01 -3.23
CA VAL A 108 -2.19 -15.60 -1.84
C VAL A 108 -2.80 -14.22 -1.61
N ALA A 109 -2.58 -13.27 -2.52
CA ALA A 109 -3.17 -11.94 -2.44
C ALA A 109 -4.71 -11.99 -2.42
N ALA A 110 -5.34 -12.74 -3.33
CA ALA A 110 -6.78 -12.90 -3.39
C ALA A 110 -7.35 -13.59 -2.12
N LYS A 111 -6.71 -14.67 -1.65
CA LYS A 111 -7.12 -15.35 -0.40
C LYS A 111 -7.08 -14.41 0.81
N ILE A 112 -6.06 -13.57 0.92
CA ILE A 112 -5.94 -12.61 2.01
C ILE A 112 -7.03 -11.54 1.93
N ILE A 113 -7.30 -11.00 0.74
CA ILE A 113 -8.39 -10.03 0.55
C ILE A 113 -9.72 -10.66 0.90
N ARG A 114 -10.05 -11.83 0.33
CA ARG A 114 -11.28 -12.56 0.60
C ARG A 114 -11.45 -12.82 2.09
N GLY A 115 -10.46 -13.43 2.74
CA GLY A 115 -10.51 -13.74 4.16
C GLY A 115 -10.65 -12.50 5.05
N THR A 116 -10.06 -11.37 4.64
CA THR A 116 -10.25 -10.09 5.33
C THR A 116 -11.69 -9.61 5.21
N LEU A 117 -12.28 -9.65 4.01
CA LEU A 117 -13.69 -9.27 3.78
C LEU A 117 -14.64 -10.16 4.57
N ASP A 118 -14.43 -11.49 4.57
CA ASP A 118 -15.24 -12.46 5.31
C ASP A 118 -15.20 -12.19 6.80
N ALA A 119 -14.02 -11.97 7.37
CA ALA A 119 -13.84 -11.66 8.78
C ALA A 119 -14.47 -10.32 9.22
N LEU A 120 -14.64 -9.39 8.29
CA LEU A 120 -15.27 -8.09 8.51
C LEU A 120 -16.77 -8.07 8.16
N GLY A 121 -17.33 -9.18 7.64
CA GLY A 121 -18.72 -9.28 7.23
C GLY A 121 -19.03 -8.37 6.02
N ILE A 122 -18.09 -8.23 5.07
CA ILE A 122 -18.24 -7.37 3.90
C ILE A 122 -18.47 -8.24 2.67
N ASP A 123 -19.62 -8.13 2.04
CA ASP A 123 -19.95 -8.91 0.85
C ASP A 123 -19.26 -8.36 -0.41
N ARG A 124 -19.28 -7.05 -0.61
CA ARG A 124 -18.70 -6.38 -1.78
C ARG A 124 -17.97 -5.11 -1.37
N VAL A 125 -16.87 -4.79 -2.08
CA VAL A 125 -15.97 -3.69 -1.73
C VAL A 125 -15.42 -3.02 -3.00
N ASP A 126 -15.16 -1.71 -2.92
CA ASP A 126 -14.25 -1.05 -3.84
C ASP A 126 -12.80 -1.24 -3.35
N VAL A 127 -11.86 -1.37 -4.26
CA VAL A 127 -10.46 -1.56 -3.87
C VAL A 127 -9.58 -0.46 -4.43
N VAL A 128 -8.87 0.22 -3.55
CA VAL A 128 -7.83 1.19 -3.89
C VAL A 128 -6.46 0.55 -3.65
N GLY A 129 -5.75 0.24 -4.71
CA GLY A 129 -4.44 -0.41 -4.66
C GLY A 129 -3.32 0.49 -5.17
N GLN A 130 -2.26 0.67 -4.40
CA GLN A 130 -1.10 1.45 -4.83
C GLN A 130 0.07 0.52 -5.16
N SER A 131 0.72 0.72 -6.33
CA SER A 131 1.92 -0.04 -6.73
C SER A 131 1.67 -1.56 -6.66
N ILE A 132 2.43 -2.31 -5.86
CA ILE A 132 2.22 -3.75 -5.66
C ILE A 132 0.83 -4.08 -5.06
N GLY A 133 0.21 -3.15 -4.34
CA GLY A 133 -1.18 -3.26 -3.90
C GLY A 133 -2.18 -3.26 -5.05
N GLY A 134 -1.87 -2.58 -6.16
CA GLY A 134 -2.64 -2.64 -7.41
C GLY A 134 -2.58 -4.04 -8.05
N ILE A 135 -1.41 -4.70 -8.00
CA ILE A 135 -1.29 -6.12 -8.43
C ILE A 135 -2.19 -7.03 -7.59
N TRP A 136 -2.24 -6.82 -6.27
CA TRP A 136 -3.14 -7.55 -5.37
C TRP A 136 -4.61 -7.35 -5.73
N ALA A 137 -5.00 -6.09 -5.98
CA ALA A 137 -6.36 -5.73 -6.39
C ALA A 137 -6.78 -6.41 -7.70
N LEU A 138 -5.91 -6.41 -8.71
CA LEU A 138 -6.16 -7.07 -9.99
C LEU A 138 -6.30 -8.59 -9.85
N HIS A 139 -5.46 -9.24 -9.04
CA HIS A 139 -5.60 -10.67 -8.77
C HIS A 139 -6.89 -11.00 -8.03
N ALA A 140 -7.29 -10.19 -7.03
CA ALA A 140 -8.57 -10.36 -6.34
C ALA A 140 -9.75 -10.19 -7.29
N ALA A 141 -9.75 -9.17 -8.14
CA ALA A 141 -10.82 -8.96 -9.12
C ALA A 141 -10.92 -10.10 -10.14
N ARG A 142 -9.79 -10.71 -10.54
CA ARG A 142 -9.79 -11.87 -11.44
C ARG A 142 -10.33 -13.14 -10.78
N ILE A 143 -10.00 -13.37 -9.50
CA ILE A 143 -10.31 -14.62 -8.79
C ILE A 143 -11.67 -14.53 -8.09
N ASP A 144 -11.97 -13.40 -7.49
CA ASP A 144 -13.14 -13.15 -6.65
C ASP A 144 -13.94 -11.93 -7.14
N GLY A 145 -14.12 -11.83 -8.46
CA GLY A 145 -14.73 -10.66 -9.10
C GLY A 145 -16.08 -10.27 -8.50
N ASP A 146 -16.89 -11.20 -8.03
CA ASP A 146 -18.21 -10.90 -7.43
C ASP A 146 -18.10 -10.12 -6.12
N ARG A 147 -16.96 -10.22 -5.42
CA ARG A 147 -16.68 -9.47 -4.19
C ARG A 147 -16.15 -8.06 -4.44
N ILE A 148 -15.77 -7.74 -5.69
CA ILE A 148 -15.19 -6.45 -6.09
C ILE A 148 -16.19 -5.67 -6.92
N ARG A 149 -16.46 -4.41 -6.55
CA ARG A 149 -17.29 -3.49 -7.33
C ARG A 149 -16.46 -2.78 -8.40
N ALA A 150 -15.45 -2.04 -7.95
CA ALA A 150 -14.56 -1.27 -8.80
C ALA A 150 -13.13 -1.29 -8.26
N LEU A 151 -12.17 -0.96 -9.12
CA LEU A 151 -10.75 -0.84 -8.76
C LEU A 151 -10.22 0.56 -9.04
N VAL A 152 -9.43 1.08 -8.11
CA VAL A 152 -8.60 2.27 -8.31
C VAL A 152 -7.13 1.86 -8.15
N LEU A 153 -6.32 2.10 -9.18
CA LEU A 153 -4.90 1.76 -9.23
C LEU A 153 -4.08 3.04 -9.19
N LEU A 154 -3.27 3.23 -8.14
CA LEU A 154 -2.52 4.45 -7.91
C LEU A 154 -1.02 4.25 -8.12
N GLY A 155 -0.41 5.11 -8.93
CA GLY A 155 1.00 5.03 -9.31
C GLY A 155 1.32 3.84 -10.23
N GLY A 156 2.55 3.78 -10.72
CA GLY A 156 3.01 2.69 -11.56
C GLY A 156 3.12 1.37 -10.79
N MET A 157 2.56 0.31 -11.33
CA MET A 157 2.66 -1.03 -10.76
C MET A 157 3.94 -1.72 -11.23
N PRO A 158 4.46 -2.72 -10.49
CA PRO A 158 5.41 -3.66 -11.06
C PRO A 158 4.95 -4.13 -12.44
N ASN A 159 5.81 -4.04 -13.46
CA ASN A 159 5.47 -4.39 -14.85
C ASN A 159 6.67 -5.07 -15.52
N PRO A 160 6.48 -6.19 -16.24
CA PRO A 160 7.58 -6.88 -16.94
C PRO A 160 8.32 -6.04 -17.97
N GLN A 161 7.67 -5.01 -18.53
CA GLN A 161 8.28 -4.11 -19.51
C GLN A 161 9.12 -2.99 -18.86
N VAL A 162 9.06 -2.85 -17.53
CA VAL A 162 9.88 -1.88 -16.78
C VAL A 162 11.02 -2.63 -16.10
N PRO A 163 12.27 -2.25 -16.34
CA PRO A 163 13.39 -2.84 -15.63
C PRO A 163 13.25 -2.71 -14.13
N LEU A 164 13.68 -3.73 -13.38
CA LEU A 164 13.69 -3.65 -11.93
C LEU A 164 14.46 -2.40 -11.47
N PRO A 165 13.86 -1.53 -10.64
CA PRO A 165 14.52 -0.36 -10.10
C PRO A 165 15.82 -0.73 -9.38
N ARG A 166 16.83 0.15 -9.43
CA ARG A 166 18.12 -0.07 -8.77
C ARG A 166 17.97 -0.38 -7.28
N PHE A 167 17.01 0.29 -6.62
CA PHE A 167 16.69 0.03 -5.21
C PHE A 167 16.24 -1.42 -4.99
N ILE A 168 15.38 -1.97 -5.84
CA ILE A 168 14.90 -3.37 -5.74
C ILE A 168 16.06 -4.35 -5.94
N LYS A 169 16.94 -4.07 -6.92
CA LYS A 169 18.15 -4.89 -7.13
C LYS A 169 19.06 -4.87 -5.91
N LEU A 170 19.26 -3.69 -5.32
CA LEU A 170 20.06 -3.53 -4.10
C LEU A 170 19.41 -4.25 -2.92
N LEU A 171 18.10 -4.11 -2.74
CA LEU A 171 17.34 -4.74 -1.66
C LEU A 171 17.46 -6.27 -1.70
N ARG A 172 17.49 -6.88 -2.89
CA ARG A 172 17.71 -8.33 -3.08
C ARG A 172 19.11 -8.80 -2.69
N SER A 173 20.12 -7.95 -2.82
CA SER A 173 21.54 -8.29 -2.63
C SER A 173 21.88 -8.57 -1.15
N PRO A 174 23.06 -9.14 -0.86
CA PRO A 174 23.58 -9.25 0.51
C PRO A 174 23.68 -7.88 1.20
N VAL A 175 24.04 -6.82 0.48
CA VAL A 175 24.07 -5.45 1.00
C VAL A 175 22.69 -5.00 1.49
N GLY A 176 21.62 -5.37 0.76
CA GLY A 176 20.26 -5.12 1.18
C GLY A 176 19.91 -5.72 2.54
N ALA A 177 20.53 -6.84 2.92
CA ALA A 177 20.32 -7.45 4.24
C ALA A 177 20.85 -6.57 5.39
N VAL A 178 21.93 -5.84 5.16
CA VAL A 178 22.46 -4.85 6.11
C VAL A 178 21.62 -3.58 6.06
N MET A 179 21.30 -3.10 4.87
CA MET A 179 20.55 -1.86 4.65
C MET A 179 19.20 -1.85 5.35
N VAL A 180 18.43 -2.95 5.32
CA VAL A 180 17.11 -3.03 5.97
C VAL A 180 17.16 -3.05 7.49
N ARG A 181 18.36 -3.19 8.07
CA ARG A 181 18.60 -3.13 9.51
C ARG A 181 19.17 -1.78 9.97
N ALA A 182 19.73 -1.03 9.04
CA ALA A 182 20.29 0.28 9.33
C ALA A 182 19.18 1.32 9.54
N PRO A 183 19.37 2.27 10.47
CA PRO A 183 18.40 3.35 10.63
C PRO A 183 18.38 4.25 9.38
N MET A 184 17.18 4.56 8.90
CA MET A 184 16.97 5.51 7.82
C MET A 184 17.26 6.93 8.32
N ARG A 185 18.06 7.67 7.58
CA ARG A 185 18.30 9.10 7.85
C ARG A 185 17.32 9.94 7.00
N PRO A 186 16.87 11.12 7.51
CA PRO A 186 15.97 12.00 6.74
C PRO A 186 16.47 12.32 5.33
N SER A 187 17.76 12.62 5.19
CA SER A 187 18.37 12.92 3.88
C SER A 187 18.37 11.72 2.90
N MET A 188 18.42 10.50 3.42
CA MET A 188 18.33 9.28 2.58
C MET A 188 16.89 9.08 2.11
N LEU A 189 15.92 9.30 2.99
CA LEU A 189 14.50 9.23 2.64
C LEU A 189 14.13 10.29 1.61
N GLN A 190 14.60 11.54 1.80
CA GLN A 190 14.38 12.60 0.84
C GLN A 190 14.90 12.23 -0.56
N LYS A 191 16.16 11.75 -0.67
CA LYS A 191 16.71 11.26 -1.94
C LYS A 191 15.90 10.11 -2.56
N GLN A 192 15.36 9.23 -1.72
CA GLN A 192 14.48 8.15 -2.18
C GLN A 192 13.18 8.71 -2.76
N LEU A 193 12.57 9.70 -2.12
CA LEU A 193 11.35 10.36 -2.60
C LEU A 193 11.60 11.15 -3.88
N GLU A 194 12.71 11.88 -3.97
CA GLU A 194 13.14 12.54 -5.21
C GLU A 194 13.27 11.54 -6.37
N ALA A 195 13.92 10.39 -6.10
CA ALA A 195 14.05 9.31 -7.08
C ALA A 195 12.72 8.61 -7.44
N LEU A 196 11.69 8.77 -6.61
CA LEU A 196 10.32 8.32 -6.89
C LEU A 196 9.45 9.40 -7.57
N GLY A 197 10.04 10.51 -7.99
CA GLY A 197 9.37 11.56 -8.74
C GLY A 197 8.75 12.68 -7.89
N HIS A 198 9.01 12.73 -6.58
CA HIS A 198 8.39 13.71 -5.66
C HIS A 198 9.20 15.01 -5.48
N ALA A 199 10.22 15.26 -6.32
CA ALA A 199 11.11 16.41 -6.16
C ALA A 199 10.35 17.75 -6.16
N ALA A 200 9.36 17.93 -7.03
CA ALA A 200 8.56 19.14 -7.09
C ALA A 200 7.75 19.38 -5.83
N THR A 201 7.14 18.33 -5.28
CA THR A 201 6.35 18.39 -4.04
C THR A 201 7.24 18.68 -2.82
N LEU A 202 8.39 18.03 -2.74
CA LEU A 202 9.38 18.28 -1.68
C LEU A 202 9.90 19.72 -1.71
N ALA A 203 10.18 20.25 -2.91
CA ALA A 203 10.65 21.64 -3.07
C ALA A 203 9.62 22.68 -2.59
N ARG A 204 8.32 22.34 -2.65
CA ARG A 204 7.23 23.19 -2.12
C ARG A 204 6.97 22.97 -0.62
N GLY A 205 7.78 22.17 0.08
CA GLY A 205 7.60 21.83 1.49
C GLY A 205 6.51 20.79 1.74
N GLY A 206 6.04 20.09 0.71
CA GLY A 206 5.08 18.99 0.83
C GLY A 206 5.69 17.71 1.42
N MET A 207 4.83 16.75 1.75
CA MET A 207 5.20 15.43 2.28
C MET A 207 5.93 15.46 3.66
N HIS A 208 5.91 16.57 4.38
CA HIS A 208 6.60 16.68 5.68
C HIS A 208 6.09 15.60 6.66
N ASP A 209 4.78 15.49 6.80
CA ASP A 209 4.15 14.52 7.70
C ASP A 209 4.42 13.08 7.28
N PHE A 210 4.42 12.83 5.96
CA PHE A 210 4.84 11.54 5.41
C PHE A 210 6.27 11.18 5.80
N VAL A 211 7.21 12.11 5.64
CA VAL A 211 8.63 11.89 5.97
C VAL A 211 8.78 11.53 7.45
N ALA A 212 8.14 12.27 8.35
CA ALA A 212 8.17 12.02 9.79
C ALA A 212 7.62 10.63 10.12
N TRP A 213 6.42 10.31 9.66
CA TRP A 213 5.81 9.00 9.84
C TRP A 213 6.63 7.86 9.23
N ARG A 214 7.18 8.06 8.03
CA ARG A 214 7.95 7.04 7.31
C ARG A 214 9.25 6.65 8.04
N LEU A 215 9.88 7.60 8.70
CA LEU A 215 11.05 7.35 9.54
C LEU A 215 10.69 6.50 10.77
N ASP A 216 9.57 6.81 11.43
CA ASP A 216 9.09 6.03 12.57
C ASP A 216 8.59 4.64 12.17
N PHE A 217 7.90 4.52 11.02
CA PHE A 217 7.55 3.22 10.43
C PHE A 217 8.79 2.33 10.30
N GLN A 218 9.86 2.82 9.70
CA GLN A 218 11.07 2.03 9.51
C GLN A 218 11.82 1.74 10.82
N ARG A 219 11.79 2.66 11.76
CA ARG A 219 12.45 2.52 13.06
C ARG A 219 11.74 1.51 13.96
N HIS A 220 10.43 1.47 13.92
CA HIS A 220 9.61 0.78 14.90
C HIS A 220 8.89 -0.46 14.37
N THR A 221 9.00 -0.77 13.07
CA THR A 221 8.46 -2.01 12.48
C THR A 221 9.54 -2.84 11.80
N PRO A 222 9.38 -4.16 11.69
CA PRO A 222 10.27 -5.03 10.92
C PRO A 222 9.97 -5.02 9.41
N SER A 223 9.09 -4.15 8.93
CA SER A 223 8.49 -4.19 7.59
C SER A 223 9.53 -4.21 6.46
N MET A 224 10.64 -3.48 6.58
CA MET A 224 11.67 -3.49 5.53
C MET A 224 12.40 -4.83 5.40
N ARG A 225 12.47 -5.63 6.48
CA ARG A 225 13.02 -7.01 6.40
C ARG A 225 12.04 -7.92 5.65
N HIS A 226 10.74 -7.75 5.90
CA HIS A 226 9.70 -8.52 5.21
C HIS A 226 9.54 -8.08 3.76
N GLU A 227 9.69 -6.77 3.47
CA GLU A 227 9.79 -6.24 2.11
C GLU A 227 10.90 -6.95 1.34
N ARG A 228 12.10 -7.04 1.91
CA ARG A 228 13.22 -7.73 1.30
C ARG A 228 12.91 -9.21 1.04
N ALA A 229 12.32 -9.91 1.99
CA ALA A 229 11.95 -11.31 1.85
C ALA A 229 10.92 -11.52 0.73
N MET A 230 9.88 -10.67 0.67
CA MET A 230 8.90 -10.69 -0.40
C MET A 230 9.55 -10.39 -1.76
N VAL A 231 10.35 -9.33 -1.87
CA VAL A 231 11.04 -8.96 -3.12
C VAL A 231 11.91 -10.13 -3.62
N GLN A 232 12.63 -10.81 -2.73
CA GLN A 232 13.41 -12.01 -3.10
C GLN A 232 12.51 -13.16 -3.60
N ALA A 233 11.33 -13.32 -3.01
CA ALA A 233 10.38 -14.35 -3.41
C ALA A 233 9.73 -14.07 -4.77
N ILE A 234 9.40 -12.82 -5.09
CA ILE A 234 8.63 -12.45 -6.29
C ILE A 234 9.48 -11.97 -7.48
N THR A 235 10.80 -11.81 -7.30
CA THR A 235 11.70 -11.35 -8.37
C THR A 235 12.83 -12.34 -8.65
N THR A 236 13.40 -12.24 -9.85
CA THR A 236 14.64 -12.87 -10.28
C THR A 236 15.75 -11.81 -10.46
N GLY A 237 16.93 -12.21 -10.98
CA GLY A 237 17.95 -11.24 -11.39
C GLY A 237 17.49 -10.28 -12.49
N ASN A 238 16.57 -10.75 -13.34
CA ASN A 238 16.19 -10.08 -14.59
C ASN A 238 14.80 -9.44 -14.56
N GLY A 239 13.97 -9.71 -13.54
CA GLY A 239 12.61 -9.19 -13.51
C GLY A 239 11.75 -9.87 -12.44
N PHE A 240 10.45 -9.77 -12.60
CA PHE A 240 9.49 -10.44 -11.74
C PHE A 240 9.31 -11.93 -12.15
N ARG A 241 8.98 -12.75 -11.16
CA ARG A 241 8.64 -14.17 -11.43
C ARG A 241 7.28 -14.26 -12.13
N SER A 242 7.09 -15.38 -12.86
CA SER A 242 5.77 -15.76 -13.39
C SER A 242 4.71 -15.78 -12.28
N GLY A 243 3.48 -15.37 -12.60
CA GLY A 243 2.37 -15.32 -11.65
C GLY A 243 2.33 -14.11 -10.72
N VAL A 244 3.34 -13.23 -10.76
CA VAL A 244 3.24 -11.92 -10.08
C VAL A 244 2.34 -10.99 -10.86
N HIS A 245 2.43 -11.00 -12.18
CA HIS A 245 1.56 -10.22 -13.07
C HIS A 245 0.50 -11.11 -13.69
N LEU A 246 -0.63 -10.51 -14.02
CA LEU A 246 -1.61 -11.15 -14.88
C LEU A 246 -1.16 -11.08 -16.34
N ALA A 247 -1.37 -12.17 -17.08
CA ALA A 247 -1.21 -12.19 -18.52
C ALA A 247 -2.36 -11.39 -19.19
N ASP A 248 -2.17 -11.01 -20.45
CA ASP A 248 -3.10 -10.15 -21.18
C ASP A 248 -4.52 -10.76 -21.28
N ASP A 249 -4.60 -12.09 -21.50
CA ASP A 249 -5.86 -12.81 -21.51
C ASP A 249 -6.57 -12.83 -20.14
N ALA A 250 -5.82 -12.78 -19.06
CA ALA A 250 -6.37 -12.70 -17.71
C ALA A 250 -6.83 -11.27 -17.39
N LEU A 251 -6.11 -10.24 -17.85
CA LEU A 251 -6.53 -8.84 -17.73
C LEU A 251 -7.83 -8.60 -18.50
N ALA A 252 -7.94 -9.11 -19.74
CA ALA A 252 -9.13 -8.98 -20.58
C ALA A 252 -10.39 -9.64 -19.99
N ARG A 253 -10.26 -10.49 -18.98
CA ARG A 253 -11.40 -11.11 -18.26
C ARG A 253 -11.82 -10.36 -16.99
N ILE A 254 -11.17 -9.26 -16.63
CA ILE A 254 -11.58 -8.45 -15.49
C ILE A 254 -12.66 -7.48 -15.94
N ALA A 255 -13.91 -7.94 -15.92
CA ALA A 255 -15.09 -7.15 -16.31
C ALA A 255 -15.56 -6.26 -15.13
N LYS A 256 -14.68 -5.37 -14.67
CA LYS A 256 -14.95 -4.40 -13.60
C LYS A 256 -14.50 -3.02 -14.04
N PRO A 257 -15.18 -1.95 -13.58
CA PRO A 257 -14.67 -0.60 -13.75
C PRO A 257 -13.31 -0.45 -13.09
N ILE A 258 -12.33 0.05 -13.83
CA ILE A 258 -10.96 0.26 -13.34
C ILE A 258 -10.50 1.67 -13.70
N LEU A 259 -10.14 2.45 -12.68
CA LEU A 259 -9.48 3.73 -12.84
C LEU A 259 -8.01 3.60 -12.45
N MET A 260 -7.11 3.99 -13.32
CA MET A 260 -5.69 4.13 -13.01
C MET A 260 -5.29 5.59 -13.00
N LEU A 261 -4.66 6.05 -11.92
CA LEU A 261 -4.03 7.37 -11.82
C LEU A 261 -2.51 7.21 -11.79
N PHE A 262 -1.86 7.78 -12.78
CA PHE A 262 -0.41 7.68 -12.95
C PHE A 262 0.24 9.06 -12.94
N GLY A 263 1.24 9.25 -12.06
CA GLY A 263 2.02 10.48 -11.99
C GLY A 263 3.01 10.60 -13.16
N THR A 264 3.04 11.76 -13.81
CA THR A 264 3.91 11.94 -14.99
C THR A 264 5.40 11.92 -14.66
N ALA A 265 5.78 12.12 -13.40
CA ALA A 265 7.15 12.01 -12.89
C ALA A 265 7.45 10.64 -12.24
N ASP A 266 6.51 9.69 -12.23
CA ASP A 266 6.71 8.35 -11.65
C ASP A 266 7.74 7.55 -12.48
N PRO A 267 8.85 7.08 -11.88
CA PRO A 267 9.85 6.29 -12.60
C PRO A 267 9.41 4.86 -12.96
N ALA A 268 8.23 4.42 -12.49
CA ALA A 268 7.70 3.08 -12.76
C ALA A 268 7.02 2.96 -14.13
N GLY A 269 7.63 3.53 -15.15
CA GLY A 269 7.18 3.51 -16.54
C GLY A 269 6.98 4.91 -17.12
N ASN A 270 6.27 4.97 -18.22
CA ASN A 270 5.88 6.23 -18.85
C ASN A 270 4.38 6.20 -19.21
N PRO A 271 3.76 7.36 -19.52
CA PRO A 271 2.35 7.44 -19.86
C PRO A 271 1.91 6.47 -20.96
N ASP A 272 2.72 6.27 -22.01
CA ASP A 272 2.34 5.39 -23.13
C ASP A 272 2.32 3.92 -22.75
N LEU A 273 3.22 3.50 -21.86
CA LEU A 273 3.18 2.16 -21.28
C LEU A 273 1.85 1.91 -20.58
N TRP A 274 1.41 2.87 -19.76
CA TRP A 274 0.21 2.70 -18.96
C TRP A 274 -1.08 2.89 -19.76
N ARG A 275 -1.08 3.70 -20.85
CA ARG A 275 -2.17 3.73 -21.84
C ARG A 275 -2.37 2.35 -22.44
N ARG A 276 -1.30 1.74 -23.00
CA ARG A 276 -1.37 0.38 -23.55
C ARG A 276 -1.71 -0.69 -22.52
N TYR A 277 -1.36 -0.46 -21.25
CA TYR A 277 -1.75 -1.38 -20.18
C TYR A 277 -3.25 -1.34 -19.93
N VAL A 278 -3.81 -0.16 -19.81
CA VAL A 278 -5.25 0.04 -19.52
C VAL A 278 -6.12 -0.37 -20.71
N GLU A 279 -5.66 -0.24 -21.95
CA GLU A 279 -6.35 -0.71 -23.15
C GLU A 279 -6.61 -2.23 -23.17
N ARG A 280 -5.91 -3.00 -22.34
CA ARG A 280 -6.15 -4.46 -22.17
C ARG A 280 -7.27 -4.77 -21.19
N LEU A 281 -7.77 -3.79 -20.46
CA LEU A 281 -8.85 -3.91 -19.49
C LEU A 281 -10.18 -3.53 -20.15
N PRO A 282 -11.23 -4.36 -20.10
CA PRO A 282 -12.50 -4.09 -20.80
C PRO A 282 -13.17 -2.76 -20.43
N ASP A 283 -13.07 -2.35 -19.16
CA ASP A 283 -13.56 -1.06 -18.64
C ASP A 283 -12.46 -0.36 -17.86
N GLY A 284 -11.32 -0.12 -18.53
CA GLY A 284 -10.16 0.54 -17.98
C GLY A 284 -10.09 2.01 -18.39
N ARG A 285 -9.77 2.90 -17.45
CA ARG A 285 -9.49 4.33 -17.66
C ARG A 285 -8.15 4.70 -17.07
N LEU A 286 -7.39 5.54 -17.80
CA LEU A 286 -6.15 6.13 -17.30
C LEU A 286 -6.29 7.63 -17.20
N GLU A 287 -5.96 8.17 -16.04
CA GLU A 287 -5.76 9.61 -15.85
C GLU A 287 -4.33 9.90 -15.43
N LEU A 288 -3.74 10.93 -16.02
CA LEU A 288 -2.39 11.37 -15.72
C LEU A 288 -2.44 12.50 -14.72
N VAL A 289 -1.62 12.37 -13.66
CA VAL A 289 -1.45 13.42 -12.65
C VAL A 289 -0.16 14.19 -12.98
N PRO A 290 -0.25 15.45 -13.44
CA PRO A 290 0.94 16.22 -13.84
C PRO A 290 1.90 16.41 -12.67
N ASP A 291 3.21 16.32 -12.96
CA ASP A 291 4.31 16.54 -12.01
C ASP A 291 4.27 15.69 -10.72
N ALA A 292 3.35 14.72 -10.65
CA ALA A 292 3.26 13.79 -9.53
C ALA A 292 4.18 12.58 -9.73
N GLY A 293 4.74 12.11 -8.62
CA GLY A 293 5.56 10.91 -8.55
C GLY A 293 4.75 9.65 -8.27
N HIS A 294 5.41 8.65 -7.71
CA HIS A 294 4.87 7.32 -7.46
C HIS A 294 3.70 7.27 -6.47
N ASN A 295 3.66 8.18 -5.51
CA ASN A 295 2.59 8.29 -4.51
C ASN A 295 1.69 9.48 -4.87
N VAL A 296 0.96 9.38 -5.97
CA VAL A 296 0.22 10.49 -6.60
C VAL A 296 -0.67 11.28 -5.63
N PHE A 297 -1.30 10.61 -4.67
CA PHE A 297 -2.17 11.24 -3.67
C PHE A 297 -1.43 11.96 -2.53
N TRP A 298 -0.11 11.85 -2.47
CA TRP A 298 0.73 12.70 -1.63
C TRP A 298 1.19 13.96 -2.34
N ASP A 299 1.23 13.92 -3.67
CA ASP A 299 1.58 15.08 -4.49
C ASP A 299 0.37 16.00 -4.74
N ASP A 300 -0.78 15.40 -5.01
CA ASP A 300 -2.06 16.10 -5.25
C ASP A 300 -3.22 15.35 -4.56
N PRO A 301 -3.36 15.46 -3.23
CA PRO A 301 -4.43 14.77 -2.51
C PRO A 301 -5.83 15.22 -2.96
N GLY A 302 -6.03 16.53 -3.20
CA GLY A 302 -7.35 17.08 -3.57
C GLY A 302 -7.79 16.65 -4.97
N GLY A 303 -6.93 16.79 -5.98
CA GLY A 303 -7.23 16.40 -7.35
C GLY A 303 -7.43 14.89 -7.49
N VAL A 304 -6.48 14.10 -6.97
CA VAL A 304 -6.58 12.63 -6.96
C VAL A 304 -7.81 12.17 -6.19
N GLY A 305 -8.06 12.72 -5.01
CA GLY A 305 -9.22 12.38 -4.20
C GLY A 305 -10.55 12.69 -4.88
N SER A 306 -10.67 13.87 -5.51
CA SER A 306 -11.86 14.25 -6.28
C SER A 306 -12.13 13.29 -7.43
N THR A 307 -11.09 12.95 -8.21
CA THR A 307 -11.20 12.00 -9.33
C THR A 307 -11.63 10.62 -8.85
N VAL A 308 -11.02 10.11 -7.79
CA VAL A 308 -11.38 8.80 -7.21
C VAL A 308 -12.82 8.80 -6.68
N ARG A 309 -13.22 9.86 -5.97
CA ARG A 309 -14.60 9.99 -5.48
C ARG A 309 -15.60 9.97 -6.61
N GLN A 310 -15.42 10.78 -7.66
CA GLN A 310 -16.31 10.83 -8.82
C GLN A 310 -16.40 9.47 -9.50
N PHE A 311 -15.29 8.76 -9.64
CA PHE A 311 -15.28 7.43 -10.20
C PHE A 311 -16.08 6.43 -9.37
N LEU A 312 -15.83 6.39 -8.05
CA LEU A 312 -16.52 5.47 -7.14
C LEU A 312 -18.01 5.80 -6.95
N ASP A 313 -18.41 7.05 -7.12
CA ASP A 313 -19.83 7.46 -7.06
C ASP A 313 -20.60 7.10 -8.33
N ALA A 314 -19.90 6.84 -9.44
CA ALA A 314 -20.47 6.45 -10.72
C ALA A 314 -20.54 4.93 -10.93
N THR A 315 -20.01 4.12 -10.03
CA THR A 315 -19.92 2.64 -10.10
C THR A 315 -20.73 1.96 -9.01
#